data_9c9e32f1cebf6378afadf548e0d3266d
#
_entry.id   9c9e32f1cebf6378afadf548e0d3266d
#
_cell.length_a   1.000
_cell.length_b   1.000
_cell.length_c   1.000
_cell.angle_alpha   90.00
_cell.angle_beta   90.00
_cell.angle_gamma   90.00
#
_symmetry.space_group_name_H-M   'P 1'
#
loop_
_entity.id
_entity.type
_entity.pdbx_description
1 polymer ?
#
loop_
_entity_poly.entity_id
_entity_poly.type
_entity_poly.pdbx_seq_one_letter_code
_entity_poly.pdbx_strand_id
1 'polypeptide(L)'
;MTVAGSEATGGAGALADIKTFTSLGVFGSLALTCIVAFDPENDWGHRLTPVDQQTLANQLQTISAAYDLDAVKIGMLGSPDTIHTVATAMKDLAPRHLVLDPVLICKGQEPGAALDTDQALKAQMLPLATFVTPNHFESLSLSGMEEINDVEDLKEAAQRIHDSSGATVLAKGGVRLSGPDAVDVFYDGSTLEVLSEPKVGEVPVSGAGCSLAAAVTAELAKGASPLEAARTAKSFVSAGIRHRLGSHLPFDSLWQGGYAAEA
;
A
#
# COMPACT_ATOMS: atom_id res chain seq x y z
N MET A 1 -4.36 -1.97 -12.57
CA MET A 1 -3.58 -3.20 -12.23
C MET A 1 -3.04 -3.09 -10.82
N THR A 2 -2.92 -4.22 -10.09
CA THR A 2 -2.04 -4.30 -8.91
C THR A 2 -0.88 -5.23 -9.16
N VAL A 3 0.31 -4.89 -8.62
CA VAL A 3 1.52 -5.71 -8.59
C VAL A 3 1.87 -5.92 -7.11
N ALA A 4 1.61 -7.11 -6.57
CA ALA A 4 1.74 -7.35 -5.14
C ALA A 4 1.83 -8.86 -4.81
N GLY A 5 2.29 -9.16 -3.60
CA GLY A 5 2.17 -10.50 -3.03
C GLY A 5 0.75 -10.81 -2.60
N SER A 6 0.37 -12.07 -2.65
CA SER A 6 -0.94 -12.54 -2.16
C SER A 6 -0.77 -13.37 -0.90
N GLU A 7 -1.59 -13.11 0.11
CA GLU A 7 -1.62 -13.95 1.31
C GLU A 7 -2.89 -14.81 1.35
N ALA A 8 -2.76 -16.02 1.89
CA ALA A 8 -3.76 -17.09 1.76
C ALA A 8 -5.10 -16.78 2.44
N THR A 9 -5.12 -15.93 3.50
CA THR A 9 -6.37 -15.60 4.22
C THR A 9 -7.21 -14.56 3.48
N GLY A 10 -6.59 -13.85 2.53
CA GLY A 10 -7.26 -12.81 1.75
C GLY A 10 -7.51 -11.51 2.53
N GLY A 11 -6.88 -11.36 3.70
CA GLY A 11 -6.99 -10.15 4.52
C GLY A 11 -6.15 -9.01 4.01
N ALA A 12 -4.99 -9.31 3.36
CA ALA A 12 -4.06 -8.32 2.87
C ALA A 12 -3.53 -8.65 1.46
N GLY A 13 -2.59 -7.85 0.96
CA GLY A 13 -1.92 -8.04 -0.32
C GLY A 13 -2.85 -7.96 -1.52
N ALA A 14 -2.49 -8.67 -2.58
CA ALA A 14 -3.19 -8.64 -3.87
C ALA A 14 -4.68 -8.96 -3.80
N LEU A 15 -5.09 -9.88 -2.92
CA LEU A 15 -6.51 -10.19 -2.74
C LEU A 15 -7.28 -9.04 -2.09
N ALA A 16 -6.69 -8.34 -1.12
CA ALA A 16 -7.28 -7.12 -0.56
C ALA A 16 -7.39 -6.01 -1.61
N ASP A 17 -6.38 -5.87 -2.48
CA ASP A 17 -6.39 -4.91 -3.57
C ASP A 17 -7.54 -5.18 -4.55
N ILE A 18 -7.68 -6.43 -5.02
CA ILE A 18 -8.74 -6.82 -5.96
C ILE A 18 -10.14 -6.65 -5.35
N LYS A 19 -10.32 -7.03 -4.07
CA LYS A 19 -11.57 -6.78 -3.35
C LYS A 19 -11.88 -5.29 -3.27
N THR A 20 -10.88 -4.44 -2.99
CA THR A 20 -11.03 -2.98 -2.93
C THR A 20 -11.42 -2.42 -4.29
N PHE A 21 -10.73 -2.81 -5.38
CA PHE A 21 -11.09 -2.38 -6.73
C PHE A 21 -12.53 -2.74 -7.07
N THR A 22 -12.92 -4.00 -6.81
CA THR A 22 -14.29 -4.47 -7.05
C THR A 22 -15.31 -3.70 -6.24
N SER A 23 -15.05 -3.45 -4.95
CA SER A 23 -15.94 -2.69 -4.06
C SER A 23 -16.14 -1.23 -4.50
N LEU A 24 -15.13 -0.65 -5.18
CA LEU A 24 -15.16 0.71 -5.72
C LEU A 24 -15.57 0.76 -7.20
N GLY A 25 -16.02 -0.37 -7.77
CA GLY A 25 -16.54 -0.44 -9.14
C GLY A 25 -15.45 -0.42 -10.22
N VAL A 26 -14.21 -0.80 -9.89
CA VAL A 26 -13.09 -0.85 -10.82
C VAL A 26 -12.71 -2.30 -11.12
N PHE A 27 -12.56 -2.64 -12.41
CA PHE A 27 -12.00 -3.92 -12.83
C PHE A 27 -10.50 -3.98 -12.52
N GLY A 28 -10.08 -4.96 -11.72
CA GLY A 28 -8.69 -5.12 -11.30
C GLY A 28 -8.01 -6.31 -11.99
N SER A 29 -6.82 -6.09 -12.55
CA SER A 29 -5.88 -7.13 -12.97
C SER A 29 -4.72 -7.25 -11.98
N LEU A 30 -4.10 -8.43 -11.91
CA LEU A 30 -3.09 -8.77 -10.91
C LEU A 30 -1.83 -9.37 -11.54
N ALA A 31 -0.66 -8.78 -11.24
CA ALA A 31 0.63 -9.42 -11.38
C ALA A 31 1.15 -9.85 -9.99
N LEU A 32 1.29 -11.14 -9.77
CA LEU A 32 1.63 -11.73 -8.48
C LEU A 32 3.15 -11.78 -8.31
N THR A 33 3.67 -11.24 -7.19
CA THR A 33 5.10 -11.21 -6.86
C THR A 33 5.53 -12.35 -5.95
N CYS A 34 4.67 -12.76 -5.03
CA CYS A 34 4.91 -13.86 -4.11
C CYS A 34 3.59 -14.39 -3.53
N ILE A 35 3.66 -15.58 -2.95
CA ILE A 35 2.58 -16.19 -2.19
C ILE A 35 3.00 -16.28 -0.73
N VAL A 36 2.11 -15.83 0.16
CA VAL A 36 2.31 -15.89 1.61
C VAL A 36 1.26 -16.80 2.23
N ALA A 37 1.70 -17.76 3.00
CA ALA A 37 0.87 -18.55 3.90
C ALA A 37 1.30 -18.29 5.35
N PHE A 38 0.40 -18.49 6.29
CA PHE A 38 0.72 -18.47 7.72
C PHE A 38 0.89 -19.89 8.24
N ASP A 39 1.83 -20.08 9.18
CA ASP A 39 2.08 -21.36 9.83
C ASP A 39 1.29 -21.46 11.14
N PRO A 40 0.17 -22.20 11.19
CA PRO A 40 -0.64 -22.28 12.40
C PRO A 40 0.05 -23.08 13.52
N GLU A 41 1.09 -23.84 13.22
CA GLU A 41 1.85 -24.64 14.19
C GLU A 41 3.05 -23.88 14.74
N ASN A 42 3.39 -22.69 14.18
CA ASN A 42 4.53 -21.87 14.57
C ASN A 42 4.11 -20.38 14.68
N ASP A 43 3.28 -20.07 15.66
CA ASP A 43 2.81 -18.72 15.99
C ASP A 43 2.35 -17.87 14.78
N TRP A 44 1.73 -18.53 13.80
CA TRP A 44 1.28 -17.89 12.55
C TRP A 44 2.42 -17.20 11.77
N GLY A 45 3.64 -17.72 11.88
CA GLY A 45 4.80 -17.24 11.13
C GLY A 45 4.57 -17.24 9.62
N HIS A 46 5.19 -16.31 8.91
CA HIS A 46 5.04 -16.19 7.45
C HIS A 46 5.84 -17.25 6.72
N ARG A 47 5.18 -18.01 5.85
CA ARG A 47 5.79 -18.87 4.84
C ARG A 47 5.67 -18.17 3.50
N LEU A 48 6.79 -17.60 3.01
CA LEU A 48 6.83 -16.82 1.79
C LEU A 48 7.43 -17.63 0.65
N THR A 49 6.73 -17.71 -0.47
CA THR A 49 7.21 -18.31 -1.73
C THR A 49 7.23 -17.27 -2.82
N PRO A 50 8.39 -16.83 -3.32
CA PRO A 50 8.47 -15.87 -4.41
C PRO A 50 7.97 -16.49 -5.72
N VAL A 51 7.36 -15.67 -6.56
CA VAL A 51 7.10 -16.01 -7.97
C VAL A 51 8.41 -15.78 -8.74
N ASP A 52 8.77 -16.71 -9.61
CA ASP A 52 9.97 -16.55 -10.41
C ASP A 52 9.90 -15.37 -11.38
N GLN A 53 11.05 -14.79 -11.73
CA GLN A 53 11.13 -13.55 -12.49
C GLN A 53 10.52 -13.67 -13.90
N GLN A 54 10.66 -14.84 -14.55
CA GLN A 54 10.08 -15.04 -15.86
C GLN A 54 8.55 -15.07 -15.82
N THR A 55 7.99 -15.75 -14.82
CA THR A 55 6.54 -15.79 -14.58
C THR A 55 6.00 -14.39 -14.29
N LEU A 56 6.70 -13.61 -13.46
CA LEU A 56 6.32 -12.22 -13.17
C LEU A 56 6.35 -11.37 -14.44
N ALA A 57 7.42 -11.44 -15.23
CA ALA A 57 7.54 -10.71 -16.49
C ALA A 57 6.41 -11.07 -17.48
N ASN A 58 6.07 -12.36 -17.58
CA ASN A 58 4.97 -12.83 -18.43
C ASN A 58 3.61 -12.29 -17.99
N GLN A 59 3.35 -12.22 -16.67
CA GLN A 59 2.12 -11.61 -16.13
C GLN A 59 2.03 -10.11 -16.50
N LEU A 60 3.11 -9.35 -16.26
CA LEU A 60 3.18 -7.93 -16.58
C LEU A 60 2.97 -7.70 -18.08
N GLN A 61 3.66 -8.46 -18.94
CA GLN A 61 3.51 -8.40 -20.40
C GLN A 61 2.07 -8.69 -20.84
N THR A 62 1.46 -9.75 -20.29
CA THR A 62 0.10 -10.14 -20.63
C THR A 62 -0.89 -9.02 -20.30
N ILE A 63 -0.80 -8.45 -19.10
CA ILE A 63 -1.73 -7.41 -18.65
C ILE A 63 -1.55 -6.13 -19.46
N SER A 64 -0.29 -5.72 -19.70
CA SER A 64 0.02 -4.51 -20.49
C SER A 64 -0.40 -4.63 -21.95
N ALA A 65 -0.37 -5.85 -22.51
CA ALA A 65 -0.85 -6.09 -23.85
C ALA A 65 -2.38 -6.21 -23.95
N ALA A 66 -3.05 -6.60 -22.86
CA ALA A 66 -4.49 -6.81 -22.83
C ALA A 66 -5.30 -5.55 -22.52
N TYR A 67 -4.73 -4.58 -21.82
CA TYR A 67 -5.46 -3.43 -21.28
C TYR A 67 -4.66 -2.14 -21.39
N ASP A 68 -5.37 -1.04 -21.69
CA ASP A 68 -4.86 0.31 -21.51
C ASP A 68 -4.93 0.67 -20.02
N LEU A 69 -3.76 0.80 -19.37
CA LEU A 69 -3.65 0.94 -17.92
C LEU A 69 -3.35 2.39 -17.52
N ASP A 70 -4.33 3.10 -17.03
CA ASP A 70 -4.14 4.46 -16.49
C ASP A 70 -3.56 4.46 -15.09
N ALA A 71 -3.91 3.46 -14.26
CA ALA A 71 -3.51 3.41 -12.87
C ALA A 71 -2.94 2.03 -12.48
N VAL A 72 -1.81 2.06 -11.77
CA VAL A 72 -1.13 0.88 -11.26
C VAL A 72 -0.82 1.05 -9.78
N LYS A 73 -1.18 0.07 -8.98
CA LYS A 73 -0.77 -0.03 -7.58
C LYS A 73 0.42 -0.97 -7.45
N ILE A 74 1.45 -0.54 -6.76
CA ILE A 74 2.58 -1.37 -6.36
C ILE A 74 2.48 -1.63 -4.85
N GLY A 75 2.45 -2.91 -4.48
CA GLY A 75 2.51 -3.35 -3.09
C GLY A 75 3.82 -4.09 -2.78
N MET A 76 3.73 -5.19 -2.02
CA MET A 76 4.90 -5.96 -1.61
C MET A 76 5.60 -6.61 -2.81
N LEU A 77 6.88 -6.29 -3.02
CA LEU A 77 7.72 -6.83 -4.09
C LEU A 77 8.65 -7.95 -3.61
N GLY A 78 9.13 -7.89 -2.37
CA GLY A 78 9.79 -8.99 -1.66
C GLY A 78 11.29 -9.16 -1.93
N SER A 79 11.85 -8.70 -3.06
CA SER A 79 13.29 -8.81 -3.34
C SER A 79 13.78 -7.73 -4.32
N PRO A 80 15.10 -7.42 -4.32
CA PRO A 80 15.71 -6.51 -5.28
C PRO A 80 15.47 -6.91 -6.75
N ASP A 81 15.53 -8.19 -7.07
CA ASP A 81 15.31 -8.69 -8.43
C ASP A 81 13.86 -8.44 -8.89
N THR A 82 12.89 -8.69 -8.01
CA THR A 82 11.48 -8.38 -8.27
C THR A 82 11.26 -6.89 -8.46
N ILE A 83 11.89 -6.06 -7.63
CA ILE A 83 11.86 -4.59 -7.75
C ILE A 83 12.40 -4.17 -9.11
N HIS A 84 13.55 -4.71 -9.53
CA HIS A 84 14.15 -4.41 -10.82
C HIS A 84 13.23 -4.78 -11.99
N THR A 85 12.67 -5.98 -11.99
CA THR A 85 11.73 -6.46 -13.01
C THR A 85 10.50 -5.55 -13.11
N VAL A 86 9.89 -5.20 -11.97
CA VAL A 86 8.71 -4.34 -11.93
C VAL A 86 9.05 -2.91 -12.34
N ALA A 87 10.16 -2.35 -11.84
CA ALA A 87 10.58 -0.99 -12.20
C ALA A 87 10.84 -0.84 -13.70
N THR A 88 11.45 -1.86 -14.33
CA THR A 88 11.66 -1.89 -15.78
C THR A 88 10.32 -1.87 -16.52
N ALA A 89 9.39 -2.75 -16.14
CA ALA A 89 8.06 -2.80 -16.76
C ALA A 89 7.28 -1.49 -16.56
N MET A 90 7.39 -0.84 -15.39
CA MET A 90 6.70 0.43 -15.13
C MET A 90 7.29 1.60 -15.91
N LYS A 91 8.59 1.61 -16.18
CA LYS A 91 9.22 2.61 -17.09
C LYS A 91 8.71 2.48 -18.51
N ASP A 92 8.55 1.25 -19.00
CA ASP A 92 8.05 0.99 -20.36
C ASP A 92 6.55 1.30 -20.47
N LEU A 93 5.77 0.93 -19.46
CA LEU A 93 4.33 1.18 -19.42
C LEU A 93 3.99 2.67 -19.20
N ALA A 94 4.80 3.37 -18.39
CA ALA A 94 4.61 4.77 -18.00
C ALA A 94 3.15 5.13 -17.66
N PRO A 95 2.52 4.44 -16.68
CA PRO A 95 1.12 4.67 -16.35
C PRO A 95 0.94 6.10 -15.83
N ARG A 96 -0.22 6.70 -16.12
CA ARG A 96 -0.55 8.06 -15.64
C ARG A 96 -0.49 8.16 -14.11
N HIS A 97 -0.93 7.10 -13.42
CA HIS A 97 -0.92 7.02 -11.97
C HIS A 97 -0.19 5.76 -11.51
N LEU A 98 0.94 5.93 -10.83
CA LEU A 98 1.66 4.85 -10.17
C LEU A 98 1.59 5.09 -8.66
N VAL A 99 0.75 4.32 -7.98
CA VAL A 99 0.55 4.38 -6.53
C VAL A 99 1.44 3.35 -5.85
N LEU A 100 2.41 3.81 -5.09
CA LEU A 100 3.33 2.97 -4.35
C LEU A 100 2.91 2.86 -2.88
N ASP A 101 2.54 1.67 -2.43
CA ASP A 101 2.52 1.30 -1.01
C ASP A 101 3.91 0.78 -0.66
N PRO A 102 4.78 1.59 -0.01
CA PRO A 102 6.20 1.31 0.07
C PRO A 102 6.51 0.31 1.18
N VAL A 103 6.14 -0.96 0.97
CA VAL A 103 6.38 -2.03 1.94
C VAL A 103 7.87 -2.30 2.06
N LEU A 104 8.53 -1.61 3.01
CA LEU A 104 9.98 -1.64 3.22
C LEU A 104 10.46 -2.89 3.95
N ILE A 105 9.65 -3.44 4.85
CA ILE A 105 9.98 -4.65 5.58
C ILE A 105 8.93 -5.71 5.29
N CYS A 106 9.36 -6.77 4.62
CA CYS A 106 8.58 -7.99 4.51
C CYS A 106 8.81 -8.83 5.77
N LYS A 107 7.75 -9.05 6.55
CA LYS A 107 7.83 -9.92 7.73
C LYS A 107 8.36 -11.30 7.32
N GLY A 108 9.35 -11.81 8.08
CA GLY A 108 9.97 -13.11 7.81
C GLY A 108 11.21 -13.07 6.91
N GLN A 109 11.70 -11.90 6.49
CA GLN A 109 12.99 -11.76 5.82
C GLN A 109 14.14 -11.63 6.82
N GLU A 110 15.33 -12.12 6.44
CA GLU A 110 16.58 -11.85 7.16
C GLU A 110 16.90 -10.35 7.12
N PRO A 111 17.49 -9.78 8.21
CA PRO A 111 17.74 -8.34 8.32
C PRO A 111 18.54 -7.74 7.14
N GLY A 112 19.54 -8.46 6.64
CA GLY A 112 20.35 -8.01 5.49
C GLY A 112 19.52 -7.93 4.19
N ALA A 113 18.74 -8.96 3.89
CA ALA A 113 17.88 -8.99 2.70
C ALA A 113 16.77 -7.93 2.76
N ALA A 114 16.27 -7.62 3.96
CA ALA A 114 15.31 -6.55 4.16
C ALA A 114 15.91 -5.18 3.84
N LEU A 115 17.16 -4.93 4.24
CA LEU A 115 17.86 -3.68 3.95
C LEU A 115 18.13 -3.49 2.44
N ASP A 116 18.56 -4.55 1.75
CA ASP A 116 18.80 -4.49 0.30
C ASP A 116 17.50 -4.24 -0.47
N THR A 117 16.40 -4.84 -0.04
CA THR A 117 15.07 -4.62 -0.60
C THR A 117 14.60 -3.18 -0.40
N ASP A 118 14.80 -2.63 0.80
CA ASP A 118 14.49 -1.23 1.13
C ASP A 118 15.26 -0.24 0.24
N GLN A 119 16.58 -0.45 0.12
CA GLN A 119 17.43 0.39 -0.73
C GLN A 119 17.03 0.30 -2.21
N ALA A 120 16.75 -0.89 -2.71
CA ALA A 120 16.31 -1.08 -4.10
C ALA A 120 14.97 -0.39 -4.37
N LEU A 121 14.01 -0.47 -3.44
CA LEU A 121 12.70 0.17 -3.56
C LEU A 121 12.83 1.71 -3.60
N LYS A 122 13.62 2.28 -2.70
CA LYS A 122 13.92 3.73 -2.68
C LYS A 122 14.61 4.21 -3.96
N ALA A 123 15.55 3.42 -4.47
CA ALA A 123 16.33 3.81 -5.64
C ALA A 123 15.59 3.62 -6.97
N GLN A 124 14.72 2.60 -7.09
CA GLN A 124 14.16 2.19 -8.37
C GLN A 124 12.65 2.42 -8.50
N MET A 125 11.88 2.30 -7.43
CA MET A 125 10.41 2.44 -7.47
C MET A 125 9.93 3.82 -7.03
N LEU A 126 10.50 4.36 -5.96
CA LEU A 126 10.07 5.66 -5.43
C LEU A 126 10.15 6.79 -6.48
N PRO A 127 11.22 6.90 -7.31
CA PRO A 127 11.28 7.92 -8.36
C PRO A 127 10.27 7.76 -9.51
N LEU A 128 9.62 6.60 -9.62
CA LEU A 128 8.58 6.34 -10.62
C LEU A 128 7.18 6.62 -10.09
N ALA A 129 7.03 6.68 -8.76
CA ALA A 129 5.75 6.86 -8.12
C ALA A 129 5.18 8.26 -8.38
N THR A 130 3.89 8.33 -8.69
CA THR A 130 3.14 9.59 -8.72
C THR A 130 2.40 9.84 -7.41
N PHE A 131 2.18 8.78 -6.62
CA PHE A 131 1.53 8.82 -5.33
C PHE A 131 2.14 7.75 -4.40
N VAL A 132 2.45 8.10 -3.15
CA VAL A 132 3.01 7.17 -2.16
C VAL A 132 2.18 7.17 -0.88
N THR A 133 2.02 6.00 -0.25
CA THR A 133 1.19 5.82 0.94
C THR A 133 1.99 5.20 2.11
N PRO A 134 3.04 5.86 2.62
CA PRO A 134 3.89 5.31 3.67
C PRO A 134 3.14 5.23 5.00
N ASN A 135 3.33 4.13 5.74
CA ASN A 135 2.94 4.06 7.14
C ASN A 135 3.94 4.81 8.03
N HIS A 136 3.69 4.86 9.33
CA HIS A 136 4.55 5.58 10.29
C HIS A 136 6.02 5.17 10.20
N PHE A 137 6.33 3.86 10.14
CA PHE A 137 7.70 3.36 10.02
C PHE A 137 8.32 3.71 8.67
N GLU A 138 7.55 3.53 7.60
CA GLU A 138 7.96 3.87 6.24
C GLU A 138 8.17 5.38 6.08
N SER A 139 7.35 6.21 6.74
CA SER A 139 7.51 7.66 6.77
C SER A 139 8.82 8.08 7.42
N LEU A 140 9.21 7.45 8.55
CA LEU A 140 10.52 7.66 9.16
C LEU A 140 11.65 7.33 8.19
N SER A 141 11.59 6.14 7.58
CA SER A 141 12.65 5.67 6.68
C SER A 141 12.78 6.51 5.41
N LEU A 142 11.65 6.95 4.83
CA LEU A 142 11.64 7.74 3.58
C LEU A 142 11.96 9.22 3.81
N SER A 143 11.55 9.80 4.94
CA SER A 143 11.82 11.20 5.27
C SER A 143 13.22 11.44 5.83
N GLY A 144 13.90 10.38 6.30
CA GLY A 144 15.17 10.48 7.00
C GLY A 144 15.09 11.14 8.39
N MET A 145 13.89 11.24 8.96
CA MET A 145 13.69 11.73 10.33
C MET A 145 14.05 10.63 11.34
N GLU A 146 14.47 11.03 12.53
CA GLU A 146 14.79 10.10 13.61
C GLU A 146 13.54 9.63 14.35
N GLU A 147 12.52 10.49 14.46
CA GLU A 147 11.26 10.19 15.15
C GLU A 147 10.07 10.94 14.50
N ILE A 148 8.87 10.40 14.69
CA ILE A 148 7.58 11.03 14.37
C ILE A 148 6.67 10.78 15.57
N ASN A 149 6.42 11.81 16.37
CA ASN A 149 5.70 11.71 17.64
C ASN A 149 4.27 12.23 17.54
N ASP A 150 4.03 13.18 16.65
CA ASP A 150 2.75 13.85 16.50
C ASP A 150 2.41 14.16 15.03
N VAL A 151 1.33 14.91 14.84
CA VAL A 151 0.83 15.28 13.50
C VAL A 151 1.74 16.27 12.80
N GLU A 152 2.42 17.16 13.55
CA GLU A 152 3.34 18.13 12.95
C GLU A 152 4.58 17.45 12.41
N ASP A 153 5.13 16.48 13.14
CA ASP A 153 6.22 15.62 12.65
C ASP A 153 5.79 14.84 11.39
N LEU A 154 4.55 14.32 11.38
CA LEU A 154 4.02 13.59 10.22
C LEU A 154 3.84 14.49 8.99
N LYS A 155 3.48 15.77 9.18
CA LYS A 155 3.43 16.79 8.11
C LYS A 155 4.82 17.04 7.55
N GLU A 156 5.82 17.23 8.42
CA GLU A 156 7.21 17.40 8.00
C GLU A 156 7.72 16.18 7.22
N ALA A 157 7.41 14.96 7.70
CA ALA A 157 7.76 13.73 6.99
C ALA A 157 7.14 13.69 5.59
N ALA A 158 5.85 14.03 5.46
CA ALA A 158 5.17 14.06 4.16
C ALA A 158 5.82 15.07 3.19
N GLN A 159 6.19 16.27 3.67
CA GLN A 159 6.87 17.27 2.86
C GLN A 159 8.25 16.79 2.41
N ARG A 160 9.08 16.25 3.30
CA ARG A 160 10.41 15.72 2.97
C ARG A 160 10.35 14.58 1.95
N ILE A 161 9.36 13.70 2.08
CA ILE A 161 9.14 12.60 1.12
C ILE A 161 8.75 13.16 -0.25
N HIS A 162 7.85 14.14 -0.29
CA HIS A 162 7.48 14.82 -1.53
C HIS A 162 8.69 15.51 -2.18
N ASP A 163 9.46 16.29 -1.42
CA ASP A 163 10.62 17.03 -1.91
C ASP A 163 11.69 16.11 -2.52
N SER A 164 11.82 14.90 -1.98
CA SER A 164 12.81 13.92 -2.47
C SER A 164 12.31 13.07 -3.64
N SER A 165 11.00 12.87 -3.77
CA SER A 165 10.41 11.95 -4.77
C SER A 165 9.62 12.64 -5.88
N GLY A 166 9.10 13.84 -5.63
CA GLY A 166 8.11 14.50 -6.49
C GLY A 166 6.71 13.90 -6.45
N ALA A 167 6.50 12.83 -5.67
CA ALA A 167 5.21 12.15 -5.58
C ALA A 167 4.26 12.85 -4.61
N THR A 168 2.96 12.78 -4.88
CA THR A 168 1.94 13.07 -3.86
C THR A 168 2.07 12.07 -2.71
N VAL A 169 1.97 12.52 -1.48
CA VAL A 169 2.17 11.72 -0.27
C VAL A 169 0.87 11.63 0.54
N LEU A 170 0.52 10.45 0.99
CA LEU A 170 -0.46 10.21 2.04
C LEU A 170 0.22 9.46 3.18
N ALA A 171 0.83 10.20 4.10
CA ALA A 171 1.53 9.64 5.25
C ALA A 171 0.54 9.16 6.32
N LYS A 172 0.59 7.87 6.66
CA LYS A 172 -0.38 7.21 7.55
C LYS A 172 0.10 7.26 9.00
N GLY A 173 -0.58 8.01 9.87
CA GLY A 173 -0.34 7.97 11.33
C GLY A 173 -1.04 6.79 11.99
N GLY A 174 -2.23 6.44 11.52
CA GLY A 174 -3.00 5.28 11.97
C GLY A 174 -3.22 5.27 13.50
N VAL A 175 -2.96 4.12 14.13
CA VAL A 175 -3.05 3.96 15.61
C VAL A 175 -1.75 4.36 16.33
N ARG A 176 -0.68 4.67 15.60
CA ARG A 176 0.64 4.97 16.19
C ARG A 176 0.72 6.35 16.81
N LEU A 177 0.08 7.35 16.22
CA LEU A 177 0.00 8.66 16.83
C LEU A 177 -0.98 8.65 18.01
N SER A 178 -0.66 9.37 19.08
CA SER A 178 -1.54 9.50 20.23
C SER A 178 -2.82 10.27 19.90
N GLY A 179 -3.86 10.12 20.72
CA GLY A 179 -5.15 10.80 20.55
C GLY A 179 -6.28 9.88 20.10
N PRO A 180 -7.53 10.40 20.06
CA PRO A 180 -8.73 9.62 19.78
C PRO A 180 -8.91 9.30 18.29
N ASP A 181 -8.21 10.00 17.41
CA ASP A 181 -8.39 9.91 15.97
C ASP A 181 -7.23 9.19 15.28
N ALA A 182 -7.54 8.44 14.24
CA ALA A 182 -6.60 7.92 13.27
C ALA A 182 -6.35 9.02 12.23
N VAL A 183 -5.17 9.61 12.27
CA VAL A 183 -4.80 10.77 11.46
C VAL A 183 -3.86 10.33 10.34
N ASP A 184 -4.09 10.84 9.13
CA ASP A 184 -3.19 10.73 7.99
C ASP A 184 -2.93 12.12 7.40
N VAL A 185 -1.77 12.34 6.81
CA VAL A 185 -1.39 13.63 6.22
C VAL A 185 -1.24 13.47 4.72
N PHE A 186 -2.02 14.26 3.99
CA PHE A 186 -1.90 14.43 2.55
C PHE A 186 -1.02 15.63 2.22
N TYR A 187 -0.11 15.48 1.23
CA TYR A 187 0.68 16.56 0.68
C TYR A 187 1.01 16.31 -0.80
N ASP A 188 0.75 17.31 -1.67
CA ASP A 188 1.00 17.23 -3.12
C ASP A 188 1.98 18.31 -3.63
N GLY A 189 2.70 18.96 -2.73
CA GLY A 189 3.61 20.06 -3.05
C GLY A 189 2.95 21.45 -2.96
N SER A 190 1.63 21.51 -2.96
CA SER A 190 0.86 22.76 -2.85
C SER A 190 -0.19 22.73 -1.75
N THR A 191 -0.86 21.61 -1.58
CA THR A 191 -1.94 21.40 -0.62
C THR A 191 -1.47 20.45 0.47
N LEU A 192 -1.57 20.90 1.72
CA LEU A 192 -1.36 20.07 2.89
C LEU A 192 -2.67 19.92 3.64
N GLU A 193 -3.14 18.67 3.79
CA GLU A 193 -4.39 18.39 4.49
C GLU A 193 -4.23 17.25 5.49
N VAL A 194 -4.86 17.40 6.65
CA VAL A 194 -4.92 16.38 7.70
C VAL A 194 -6.27 15.67 7.59
N LEU A 195 -6.23 14.39 7.27
CA LEU A 195 -7.41 13.53 7.18
C LEU A 195 -7.58 12.78 8.49
N SER A 196 -8.72 12.94 9.14
CA SER A 196 -8.98 12.40 10.47
C SER A 196 -10.28 11.59 10.49
N GLU A 197 -10.23 10.43 11.15
CA GLU A 197 -11.38 9.58 11.45
C GLU A 197 -11.23 9.02 12.87
N PRO A 198 -12.32 8.80 13.63
CA PRO A 198 -12.21 8.18 14.93
C PRO A 198 -11.48 6.84 14.91
N LYS A 199 -10.58 6.59 15.86
CA LYS A 199 -9.93 5.29 16.01
C LYS A 199 -10.93 4.20 16.35
N VAL A 200 -10.80 3.06 15.69
CA VAL A 200 -11.60 1.86 15.95
C VAL A 200 -10.68 0.76 16.45
N GLY A 201 -10.55 0.66 17.76
CA GLY A 201 -9.59 -0.24 18.41
C GLY A 201 -8.19 0.37 18.52
N GLU A 202 -7.29 -0.37 19.18
CA GLU A 202 -5.95 0.11 19.54
C GLU A 202 -4.83 -0.61 18.74
N VAL A 203 -5.19 -1.62 17.97
CA VAL A 203 -4.23 -2.45 17.22
C VAL A 203 -4.43 -2.29 15.72
N PRO A 204 -3.34 -2.38 14.93
CA PRO A 204 -3.45 -2.36 13.48
C PRO A 204 -4.29 -3.53 12.96
N VAL A 205 -5.13 -3.25 11.95
CA VAL A 205 -5.95 -4.24 11.25
C VAL A 205 -5.23 -4.66 9.96
N SER A 206 -5.14 -5.96 9.73
CA SER A 206 -4.49 -6.51 8.53
C SER A 206 -5.20 -6.05 7.25
N GLY A 207 -4.42 -5.70 6.24
CA GLY A 207 -4.93 -5.23 4.94
C GLY A 207 -5.35 -3.76 4.90
N ALA A 208 -5.35 -3.03 6.01
CA ALA A 208 -5.72 -1.61 6.01
C ALA A 208 -4.82 -0.77 5.09
N GLY A 209 -3.49 -0.95 5.14
CA GLY A 209 -2.54 -0.25 4.26
C GLY A 209 -2.75 -0.61 2.79
N CYS A 210 -2.82 -1.90 2.46
CA CYS A 210 -3.06 -2.37 1.10
C CYS A 210 -4.38 -1.83 0.54
N SER A 211 -5.46 -1.91 1.33
CA SER A 211 -6.78 -1.40 0.91
C SER A 211 -6.79 0.12 0.73
N LEU A 212 -6.03 0.88 1.54
CA LEU A 212 -5.91 2.34 1.36
C LEU A 212 -5.22 2.67 0.04
N ALA A 213 -4.07 2.08 -0.24
CA ALA A 213 -3.35 2.29 -1.49
C ALA A 213 -4.18 1.85 -2.71
N ALA A 214 -4.88 0.71 -2.61
CA ALA A 214 -5.77 0.23 -3.65
C ALA A 214 -6.97 1.17 -3.87
N ALA A 215 -7.57 1.72 -2.81
CA ALA A 215 -8.67 2.67 -2.92
C ALA A 215 -8.22 3.98 -3.59
N VAL A 216 -7.05 4.52 -3.22
CA VAL A 216 -6.43 5.66 -3.93
C VAL A 216 -6.28 5.34 -5.41
N THR A 217 -5.74 4.16 -5.74
CA THR A 217 -5.54 3.74 -7.14
C THR A 217 -6.86 3.65 -7.91
N ALA A 218 -7.89 3.09 -7.30
CA ALA A 218 -9.22 2.96 -7.90
C ALA A 218 -9.85 4.33 -8.18
N GLU A 219 -9.77 5.26 -7.23
CA GLU A 219 -10.32 6.61 -7.40
C GLU A 219 -9.58 7.42 -8.46
N LEU A 220 -8.24 7.32 -8.49
CA LEU A 220 -7.44 7.95 -9.55
C LEU A 220 -7.78 7.37 -10.94
N ALA A 221 -8.00 6.05 -11.04
CA ALA A 221 -8.43 5.41 -12.28
C ALA A 221 -9.81 5.89 -12.75
N LYS A 222 -10.69 6.30 -11.83
CA LYS A 222 -12.01 6.91 -12.15
C LYS A 222 -11.92 8.40 -12.46
N GLY A 223 -10.74 9.02 -12.34
CA GLY A 223 -10.50 10.43 -12.65
C GLY A 223 -10.67 11.39 -11.47
N ALA A 224 -10.73 10.89 -10.24
CA ALA A 224 -10.72 11.74 -9.06
C ALA A 224 -9.38 12.52 -8.93
N SER A 225 -9.41 13.69 -8.33
CA SER A 225 -8.19 14.39 -7.95
C SER A 225 -7.42 13.62 -6.86
N PRO A 226 -6.10 13.81 -6.72
CA PRO A 226 -5.32 13.13 -5.68
C PRO A 226 -5.88 13.30 -4.26
N LEU A 227 -6.37 14.48 -3.92
CA LEU A 227 -6.94 14.75 -2.60
C LEU A 227 -8.30 14.06 -2.40
N GLU A 228 -9.17 14.07 -3.40
CA GLU A 228 -10.45 13.34 -3.35
C GLU A 228 -10.22 11.84 -3.24
N ALA A 229 -9.26 11.29 -3.99
CA ALA A 229 -8.85 9.89 -3.88
C ALA A 229 -8.38 9.54 -2.48
N ALA A 230 -7.56 10.40 -1.85
CA ALA A 230 -7.08 10.22 -0.47
C ALA A 230 -8.24 10.25 0.55
N ARG A 231 -9.17 11.20 0.41
CA ARG A 231 -10.37 11.30 1.29
C ARG A 231 -11.26 10.08 1.19
N THR A 232 -11.56 9.64 -0.03
CA THR A 232 -12.37 8.43 -0.26
C THR A 232 -11.66 7.19 0.29
N ALA A 233 -10.35 7.05 0.06
CA ALA A 233 -9.57 5.94 0.59
C ALA A 233 -9.56 5.90 2.13
N LYS A 234 -9.45 7.06 2.79
CA LYS A 234 -9.55 7.18 4.26
C LYS A 234 -10.88 6.68 4.77
N SER A 235 -11.99 7.16 4.21
CA SER A 235 -13.34 6.75 4.60
C SER A 235 -13.58 5.26 4.30
N PHE A 236 -13.11 4.77 3.15
CA PHE A 236 -13.18 3.35 2.77
C PHE A 236 -12.52 2.44 3.80
N VAL A 237 -11.29 2.77 4.19
CA VAL A 237 -10.54 1.97 5.17
C VAL A 237 -11.18 2.06 6.56
N SER A 238 -11.64 3.23 6.99
CA SER A 238 -12.31 3.42 8.27
C SER A 238 -13.60 2.59 8.35
N ALA A 239 -14.41 2.55 7.30
CA ALA A 239 -15.58 1.68 7.21
C ALA A 239 -15.19 0.19 7.26
N GLY A 240 -14.17 -0.20 6.48
CA GLY A 240 -13.68 -1.58 6.50
C GLY A 240 -13.14 -2.04 7.85
N ILE A 241 -12.52 -1.14 8.63
CA ILE A 241 -12.06 -1.41 10.01
C ILE A 241 -13.25 -1.57 10.98
N ARG A 242 -14.29 -0.75 10.84
CA ARG A 242 -15.52 -0.91 11.65
C ARG A 242 -16.19 -2.27 11.44
N HIS A 243 -16.11 -2.80 10.22
CA HIS A 243 -16.67 -4.10 9.82
C HIS A 243 -15.62 -5.22 9.75
N ARG A 244 -14.46 -5.06 10.41
CA ARG A 244 -13.37 -6.04 10.36
C ARG A 244 -13.83 -7.44 10.76
N LEU A 245 -13.14 -8.42 10.22
CA LEU A 245 -13.39 -9.83 10.47
C LEU A 245 -12.35 -10.38 11.43
N GLY A 246 -12.83 -10.89 12.58
CA GLY A 246 -12.01 -11.66 13.50
C GLY A 246 -11.79 -13.09 12.98
N SER A 247 -10.65 -13.68 13.36
CA SER A 247 -10.30 -15.06 13.02
C SER A 247 -9.47 -15.69 14.15
N HIS A 248 -8.89 -16.85 13.91
CA HIS A 248 -7.92 -17.47 14.84
C HIS A 248 -6.50 -16.88 14.69
N LEU A 249 -6.30 -15.96 13.75
CA LEU A 249 -5.04 -15.21 13.62
C LEU A 249 -4.91 -14.22 14.79
N PRO A 250 -3.67 -13.81 15.15
CA PRO A 250 -3.43 -12.83 16.21
C PRO A 250 -3.83 -11.39 15.81
N PHE A 251 -4.52 -11.21 14.70
CA PHE A 251 -4.99 -9.93 14.17
C PHE A 251 -6.29 -10.09 13.39
N ASP A 252 -7.12 -9.06 13.42
CA ASP A 252 -8.32 -8.96 12.58
C ASP A 252 -7.95 -8.54 11.16
N SER A 253 -8.81 -8.89 10.20
CA SER A 253 -8.69 -8.48 8.79
C SER A 253 -9.72 -7.43 8.44
N LEU A 254 -9.32 -6.39 7.69
CA LEU A 254 -10.21 -5.40 7.13
C LEU A 254 -11.23 -6.06 6.19
N TRP A 255 -12.50 -5.66 6.28
CA TRP A 255 -13.53 -6.09 5.36
C TRP A 255 -13.83 -5.02 4.29
N GLN A 256 -13.36 -5.25 3.05
CA GLN A 256 -13.51 -4.29 1.96
C GLN A 256 -14.98 -4.03 1.56
N GLY A 257 -15.88 -4.99 1.83
CA GLY A 257 -17.32 -4.80 1.62
C GLY A 257 -18.00 -3.90 2.65
N GLY A 258 -17.32 -3.56 3.76
CA GLY A 258 -17.87 -2.71 4.82
C GLY A 258 -18.23 -1.30 4.36
N TYR A 259 -17.53 -0.77 3.36
CA TYR A 259 -17.82 0.56 2.81
C TYR A 259 -19.19 0.64 2.15
N ALA A 260 -19.55 -0.38 1.37
CA ALA A 260 -20.88 -0.45 0.76
C ALA A 260 -22.02 -0.71 1.77
N ALA A 261 -21.71 -1.24 2.94
CA ALA A 261 -22.68 -1.47 4.01
C ALA A 261 -23.08 -0.18 4.76
N GLU A 262 -22.31 0.90 4.59
CA GLU A 262 -22.56 2.21 5.23
C GLU A 262 -23.14 3.23 4.21
N ALA A 263 -23.14 2.91 2.91
CA ALA A 263 -23.71 3.74 1.85
C ALA A 263 -25.20 3.48 1.66
#